data_914544287e6cfbe589f493c21a5cf8e9
#
_entry.id   914544287e6cfbe589f493c21a5cf8e9
#
_cell.length_a   1.000
_cell.length_b   1.000
_cell.length_c   1.000
_cell.angle_alpha   90.00
_cell.angle_beta   90.00
_cell.angle_gamma   90.00
#
_symmetry.space_group_name_H-M   'P 1'
#
loop_
_entity.id
_entity.type
_entity.pdbx_description
1 polymer ?
#
loop_
_entity_poly.entity_id
_entity_poly.type
_entity_poly.pdbx_seq_one_letter_code
_entity_poly.pdbx_strand_id
1 'polypeptide(L)'
;MPIYELDGQAPEFPDDGQYWVAETAVLIGRVRMKSQSSIWFGAVLRGDNEWIEVGERSQIQDNATLHTDPGFPMVIGSNCVIGHKVMLHGCMIGDNSLIGMGAILLNGARIGKNSLVGAGALVTESKSFPDNSLIIGSPARVVRSIDDKASAMIAAGADVYVRRWQQYAKGLKRVG
;
A
#
# COMPACT_ATOMS: atom_id res chain seq x y z
N MET A 1 5.67 17.46 6.79
CA MET A 1 4.80 16.25 6.67
C MET A 1 3.68 16.36 7.70
N PRO A 2 2.41 16.30 7.32
CA PRO A 2 1.30 16.25 8.27
C PRO A 2 1.16 14.82 8.86
N ILE A 3 1.78 14.62 10.02
CA ILE A 3 1.71 13.40 10.82
C ILE A 3 1.00 13.77 12.11
N TYR A 4 -0.10 13.08 12.40
CA TYR A 4 -0.98 13.41 13.51
C TYR A 4 -1.13 12.24 14.48
N GLU A 5 -1.02 12.55 15.76
CA GLU A 5 -1.52 11.71 16.83
C GLU A 5 -3.04 11.93 16.97
N LEU A 6 -3.76 10.85 17.26
CA LEU A 6 -5.18 10.89 17.60
C LEU A 6 -5.40 10.06 18.88
N ASP A 7 -5.90 10.68 19.94
CA ASP A 7 -6.22 10.04 21.22
C ASP A 7 -5.05 9.22 21.81
N GLY A 8 -3.84 9.77 21.78
CA GLY A 8 -2.62 9.10 22.25
C GLY A 8 -2.06 8.03 21.32
N GLN A 9 -2.62 7.86 20.13
CA GLN A 9 -2.11 6.95 19.11
C GLN A 9 -1.40 7.74 18.02
N ALA A 10 -0.10 7.53 17.86
CA ALA A 10 0.71 8.18 16.84
C ALA A 10 1.22 7.16 15.81
N PRO A 11 1.51 7.59 14.57
CA PRO A 11 2.19 6.74 13.61
C PRO A 11 3.55 6.24 14.11
N GLU A 12 3.82 4.97 13.87
CA GLU A 12 5.07 4.29 14.22
C GLU A 12 5.96 4.12 12.99
N PHE A 13 7.26 4.38 13.16
CA PHE A 13 8.27 4.30 12.12
C PHE A 13 9.35 3.28 12.49
N PRO A 14 10.09 2.71 11.50
CA PRO A 14 11.14 1.75 11.79
C PRO A 14 12.33 2.41 12.51
N ASP A 15 12.90 1.71 13.50
CA ASP A 15 14.01 2.20 14.33
C ASP A 15 15.29 2.48 13.53
N ASP A 16 15.46 1.84 12.38
CA ASP A 16 16.62 2.03 11.49
C ASP A 16 16.57 3.33 10.70
N GLY A 17 15.45 4.08 10.78
CA GLY A 17 15.24 5.32 10.03
C GLY A 17 15.14 5.15 8.52
N GLN A 18 15.06 3.91 8.01
CA GLN A 18 14.98 3.62 6.58
C GLN A 18 13.53 3.66 6.10
N TYR A 19 13.00 4.85 5.89
CA TYR A 19 11.67 5.08 5.33
C TYR A 19 11.58 6.46 4.68
N TRP A 20 10.53 6.69 3.93
CA TRP A 20 10.27 8.01 3.37
C TRP A 20 8.77 8.33 3.31
N VAL A 21 8.43 9.56 3.70
CA VAL A 21 7.07 10.10 3.61
C VAL A 21 7.14 11.43 2.89
N ALA A 22 6.38 11.59 1.81
CA ALA A 22 6.29 12.85 1.08
C ALA A 22 5.72 13.98 1.95
N GLU A 23 6.14 15.22 1.71
CA GLU A 23 5.71 16.37 2.51
C GLU A 23 4.19 16.63 2.49
N THR A 24 3.49 16.17 1.44
CA THR A 24 2.04 16.33 1.28
C THR A 24 1.25 15.06 1.63
N ALA A 25 1.91 13.96 2.00
CA ALA A 25 1.23 12.79 2.51
C ALA A 25 0.74 13.03 3.94
N VAL A 26 -0.41 12.43 4.30
CA VAL A 26 -1.05 12.60 5.61
C VAL A 26 -1.14 11.25 6.31
N LEU A 27 -0.58 11.15 7.52
CA LEU A 27 -0.64 9.95 8.36
C LEU A 27 -1.34 10.32 9.70
N ILE A 28 -2.37 9.57 10.08
CA ILE A 28 -3.17 9.85 11.27
C ILE A 28 -3.32 8.58 12.11
N GLY A 29 -3.00 8.65 13.40
CA GLY A 29 -3.29 7.61 14.38
C GLY A 29 -2.49 6.32 14.16
N ARG A 30 -3.16 5.17 14.17
CA ARG A 30 -2.60 3.82 14.15
C ARG A 30 -2.06 3.43 12.76
N VAL A 31 -0.98 4.05 12.35
CA VAL A 31 -0.24 3.73 11.11
C VAL A 31 1.13 3.20 11.49
N ARG A 32 1.52 2.04 10.98
CA ARG A 32 2.86 1.47 11.20
C ARG A 32 3.59 1.25 9.89
N MET A 33 4.76 1.86 9.77
CA MET A 33 5.64 1.68 8.62
C MET A 33 6.82 0.76 9.00
N LYS A 34 7.13 -0.19 8.11
CA LYS A 34 8.31 -1.06 8.25
C LYS A 34 9.49 -0.50 7.42
N SER A 35 10.67 -1.11 7.62
CA SER A 35 11.90 -0.67 6.98
C SER A 35 11.77 -0.58 5.45
N GLN A 36 12.42 0.42 4.88
CA GLN A 36 12.48 0.73 3.45
C GLN A 36 11.12 0.99 2.77
N SER A 37 10.03 1.15 3.54
CA SER A 37 8.73 1.52 3.00
C SER A 37 8.65 3.02 2.65
N SER A 38 7.71 3.38 1.77
CA SER A 38 7.54 4.79 1.37
C SER A 38 6.08 5.18 1.08
N ILE A 39 5.73 6.42 1.46
CA ILE A 39 4.41 7.01 1.24
C ILE A 39 4.58 8.26 0.38
N TRP A 40 3.89 8.29 -0.76
CA TRP A 40 4.09 9.29 -1.80
C TRP A 40 3.09 10.45 -1.72
N PHE A 41 3.24 11.41 -2.62
CA PHE A 41 2.57 12.71 -2.52
C PHE A 41 1.04 12.59 -2.52
N GLY A 42 0.40 13.31 -1.60
CA GLY A 42 -1.05 13.35 -1.47
C GLY A 42 -1.71 12.07 -0.99
N ALA A 43 -0.94 11.02 -0.65
CA ALA A 43 -1.50 9.83 -0.04
C ALA A 43 -2.01 10.12 1.38
N VAL A 44 -3.14 9.52 1.76
CA VAL A 44 -3.76 9.67 3.09
C VAL A 44 -3.91 8.30 3.72
N LEU A 45 -3.30 8.10 4.89
CA LEU A 45 -3.41 6.91 5.72
C LEU A 45 -4.08 7.31 7.04
N ARG A 46 -5.34 6.92 7.25
CA ARG A 46 -6.10 7.26 8.44
C ARG A 46 -6.47 6.01 9.25
N GLY A 47 -5.67 5.74 10.29
CA GLY A 47 -5.84 4.65 11.24
C GLY A 47 -6.54 5.10 12.53
N ASP A 48 -7.73 5.66 12.41
CA ASP A 48 -8.55 6.13 13.54
C ASP A 48 -9.37 5.00 14.18
N ASN A 49 -9.58 3.89 13.49
CA ASN A 49 -10.28 2.71 14.02
C ASN A 49 -9.32 1.56 14.31
N GLU A 50 -8.66 1.01 13.30
CA GLU A 50 -7.75 -0.13 13.38
C GLU A 50 -6.37 0.22 12.83
N TRP A 51 -5.39 -0.66 13.03
CA TRP A 51 -4.05 -0.48 12.50
C TRP A 51 -4.01 -0.57 10.97
N ILE A 52 -3.22 0.32 10.37
CA ILE A 52 -2.75 0.24 8.99
C ILE A 52 -1.26 -0.10 9.03
N GLU A 53 -0.90 -1.31 8.65
CA GLU A 53 0.50 -1.73 8.60
C GLU A 53 1.00 -1.74 7.15
N VAL A 54 2.11 -1.04 6.89
CA VAL A 54 2.81 -1.00 5.60
C VAL A 54 4.11 -1.81 5.74
N GLY A 55 4.15 -2.95 5.08
CA GLY A 55 5.25 -3.91 5.16
C GLY A 55 6.56 -3.39 4.60
N GLU A 56 7.62 -4.14 4.87
CA GLU A 56 8.98 -3.81 4.44
C GLU A 56 9.06 -3.62 2.93
N ARG A 57 9.77 -2.57 2.48
CA ARG A 57 9.99 -2.22 1.06
C ARG A 57 8.70 -1.99 0.25
N SER A 58 7.56 -1.89 0.90
CA SER A 58 6.27 -1.59 0.27
C SER A 58 6.08 -0.08 0.10
N GLN A 59 5.30 0.29 -0.89
CA GLN A 59 5.12 1.70 -1.24
C GLN A 59 3.66 2.02 -1.55
N ILE A 60 3.25 3.18 -1.07
CA ILE A 60 1.91 3.72 -1.27
C ILE A 60 2.04 4.93 -2.18
N GLN A 61 1.61 4.80 -3.43
CA GLN A 61 1.82 5.83 -4.45
C GLN A 61 0.86 7.02 -4.30
N ASP A 62 1.12 8.03 -5.14
CA ASP A 62 0.48 9.34 -5.05
C ASP A 62 -1.05 9.27 -5.05
N ASN A 63 -1.66 10.05 -4.15
CA ASN A 63 -3.11 10.18 -3.97
C ASN A 63 -3.84 8.87 -3.62
N ALA A 64 -3.15 7.85 -3.14
CA ALA A 64 -3.82 6.68 -2.57
C ALA A 64 -4.49 7.03 -1.23
N THR A 65 -5.63 6.42 -0.95
CA THR A 65 -6.37 6.62 0.30
C THR A 65 -6.55 5.29 1.00
N LEU A 66 -6.08 5.21 2.26
CA LEU A 66 -6.12 4.03 3.10
C LEU A 66 -6.88 4.35 4.38
N HIS A 67 -7.92 3.55 4.67
CA HIS A 67 -8.73 3.73 5.86
C HIS A 67 -9.19 2.37 6.43
N THR A 68 -9.62 2.36 7.68
CA THR A 68 -10.05 1.16 8.39
C THR A 68 -11.37 1.40 9.09
N ASP A 69 -12.21 0.36 9.15
CA ASP A 69 -13.38 0.32 10.03
C ASP A 69 -13.10 -0.56 11.26
N PRO A 70 -13.86 -0.43 12.35
CA PRO A 70 -13.76 -1.31 13.51
C PRO A 70 -13.87 -2.79 13.13
N GLY A 71 -12.88 -3.59 13.56
CA GLY A 71 -12.80 -5.02 13.24
C GLY A 71 -12.20 -5.35 11.87
N PHE A 72 -11.80 -4.35 11.07
CA PHE A 72 -11.16 -4.54 9.76
C PHE A 72 -9.78 -3.86 9.70
N PRO A 73 -8.77 -4.42 10.37
CA PRO A 73 -7.41 -3.90 10.26
C PRO A 73 -6.89 -4.06 8.82
N MET A 74 -5.92 -3.21 8.47
CA MET A 74 -5.26 -3.26 7.16
C MET A 74 -3.83 -3.75 7.30
N VAL A 75 -3.48 -4.76 6.53
CA VAL A 75 -2.11 -5.26 6.44
C VAL A 75 -1.68 -5.30 4.98
N ILE A 76 -0.64 -4.55 4.67
CA ILE A 76 0.06 -4.61 3.38
C ILE A 76 1.37 -5.35 3.64
N GLY A 77 1.55 -6.48 2.97
CA GLY A 77 2.75 -7.31 3.08
C GLY A 77 4.02 -6.61 2.62
N SER A 78 5.12 -7.33 2.56
CA SER A 78 6.41 -6.82 2.11
C SER A 78 6.51 -6.80 0.58
N ASN A 79 7.34 -5.90 0.02
CA ASN A 79 7.56 -5.71 -1.41
C ASN A 79 6.29 -5.44 -2.22
N CYS A 80 5.28 -4.81 -1.62
CA CYS A 80 4.03 -4.50 -2.30
C CYS A 80 4.09 -3.14 -3.01
N VAL A 81 3.42 -3.09 -4.16
CA VAL A 81 3.25 -1.87 -4.98
C VAL A 81 1.79 -1.45 -4.93
N ILE A 82 1.47 -0.39 -4.20
CA ILE A 82 0.12 0.18 -4.17
C ILE A 82 0.08 1.37 -5.14
N GLY A 83 -0.59 1.20 -6.25
CA GLY A 83 -0.60 2.14 -7.38
C GLY A 83 -1.26 3.49 -7.05
N HIS A 84 -1.02 4.47 -7.93
CA HIS A 84 -1.59 5.82 -7.79
C HIS A 84 -3.12 5.78 -7.67
N LYS A 85 -3.70 6.61 -6.80
CA LYS A 85 -5.16 6.75 -6.57
C LYS A 85 -5.87 5.46 -6.18
N VAL A 86 -5.17 4.48 -5.62
CA VAL A 86 -5.79 3.28 -5.06
C VAL A 86 -6.58 3.65 -3.81
N MET A 87 -7.75 3.02 -3.64
CA MET A 87 -8.53 3.05 -2.40
C MET A 87 -8.43 1.69 -1.72
N LEU A 88 -7.86 1.66 -0.52
CA LEU A 88 -7.86 0.47 0.34
C LEU A 88 -8.69 0.74 1.59
N HIS A 89 -9.58 -0.18 1.92
CA HIS A 89 -10.45 -0.07 3.07
C HIS A 89 -10.50 -1.40 3.82
N GLY A 90 -9.85 -1.48 5.00
CA GLY A 90 -9.89 -2.65 5.88
C GLY A 90 -9.56 -3.97 5.20
N CYS A 91 -8.50 -4.05 4.40
CA CYS A 91 -8.16 -5.21 3.57
C CYS A 91 -6.75 -5.75 3.87
N MET A 92 -6.46 -6.96 3.38
CA MET A 92 -5.16 -7.60 3.51
C MET A 92 -4.54 -7.88 2.15
N ILE A 93 -3.26 -7.54 1.97
CA ILE A 93 -2.50 -7.73 0.75
C ILE A 93 -1.26 -8.55 1.08
N GLY A 94 -1.14 -9.71 0.44
CA GLY A 94 0.00 -10.62 0.60
C GLY A 94 1.27 -10.06 -0.03
N ASP A 95 2.42 -10.55 0.43
CA ASP A 95 3.75 -10.11 -0.02
C ASP A 95 3.90 -10.13 -1.54
N ASN A 96 4.77 -9.27 -2.05
CA ASN A 96 5.13 -9.20 -3.47
C ASN A 96 3.90 -9.07 -4.38
N SER A 97 2.92 -8.26 -3.99
CA SER A 97 1.70 -8.04 -4.78
C SER A 97 1.62 -6.60 -5.30
N LEU A 98 0.99 -6.44 -6.45
CA LEU A 98 0.77 -5.16 -7.08
C LEU A 98 -0.73 -4.86 -7.14
N ILE A 99 -1.13 -3.72 -6.59
CA ILE A 99 -2.47 -3.17 -6.73
C ILE A 99 -2.43 -2.06 -7.78
N GLY A 100 -3.08 -2.29 -8.90
CA GLY A 100 -3.07 -1.38 -10.05
C GLY A 100 -3.75 -0.04 -9.76
N MET A 101 -3.34 0.99 -10.50
CA MET A 101 -3.81 2.37 -10.34
C MET A 101 -5.34 2.45 -10.30
N GLY A 102 -5.87 3.21 -9.32
CA GLY A 102 -7.30 3.45 -9.17
C GLY A 102 -8.14 2.23 -8.77
N ALA A 103 -7.53 1.11 -8.41
CA ALA A 103 -8.28 -0.04 -7.88
C ALA A 103 -8.88 0.28 -6.51
N ILE A 104 -10.01 -0.38 -6.20
CA ILE A 104 -10.75 -0.24 -4.94
C ILE A 104 -10.85 -1.61 -4.28
N LEU A 105 -10.38 -1.71 -3.04
CA LEU A 105 -10.48 -2.92 -2.22
C LEU A 105 -11.25 -2.59 -0.94
N LEU A 106 -12.32 -3.35 -0.66
CA LEU A 106 -13.24 -3.08 0.44
C LEU A 106 -12.97 -3.98 1.66
N ASN A 107 -13.71 -3.75 2.76
CA ASN A 107 -13.54 -4.40 4.05
C ASN A 107 -13.46 -5.93 3.96
N GLY A 108 -12.47 -6.51 4.63
CA GLY A 108 -12.25 -7.95 4.69
C GLY A 108 -11.74 -8.58 3.39
N ALA A 109 -11.49 -7.78 2.33
CA ALA A 109 -10.88 -8.29 1.10
C ALA A 109 -9.45 -8.81 1.37
N ARG A 110 -9.11 -9.93 0.73
CA ARG A 110 -7.78 -10.58 0.88
C ARG A 110 -7.19 -10.90 -0.48
N ILE A 111 -6.03 -10.36 -0.72
CA ILE A 111 -5.21 -10.64 -1.91
C ILE A 111 -4.06 -11.54 -1.49
N GLY A 112 -3.94 -12.69 -2.13
CA GLY A 112 -2.81 -13.61 -1.90
C GLY A 112 -1.47 -13.03 -2.36
N LYS A 113 -0.38 -13.68 -1.97
CA LYS A 113 1.00 -13.30 -2.34
C LYS A 113 1.22 -13.37 -3.85
N ASN A 114 2.24 -12.65 -4.32
CA ASN A 114 2.65 -12.64 -5.73
C ASN A 114 1.48 -12.37 -6.69
N SER A 115 0.53 -11.52 -6.33
CA SER A 115 -0.69 -11.29 -7.10
C SER A 115 -0.71 -9.90 -7.73
N LEU A 116 -1.43 -9.78 -8.84
CA LEU A 116 -1.62 -8.52 -9.53
C LEU A 116 -3.11 -8.21 -9.62
N VAL A 117 -3.52 -7.12 -8.99
CA VAL A 117 -4.85 -6.52 -9.16
C VAL A 117 -4.76 -5.48 -10.26
N GLY A 118 -5.56 -5.63 -11.32
CA GLY A 118 -5.56 -4.71 -12.47
C GLY A 118 -6.01 -3.30 -12.11
N ALA A 119 -5.60 -2.33 -12.92
CA ALA A 119 -6.02 -0.94 -12.74
C ALA A 119 -7.55 -0.80 -12.81
N GLY A 120 -8.13 0.03 -11.93
CA GLY A 120 -9.57 0.26 -11.84
C GLY A 120 -10.41 -0.94 -11.40
N ALA A 121 -9.82 -2.02 -10.92
CA ALA A 121 -10.55 -3.18 -10.43
C ALA A 121 -11.30 -2.87 -9.13
N LEU A 122 -12.50 -3.47 -8.96
CA LEU A 122 -13.29 -3.39 -7.73
C LEU A 122 -13.31 -4.75 -7.02
N VAL A 123 -12.58 -4.87 -5.92
CA VAL A 123 -12.63 -6.02 -5.01
C VAL A 123 -13.65 -5.73 -3.93
N THR A 124 -14.78 -6.42 -3.98
CA THR A 124 -15.87 -6.25 -3.04
C THR A 124 -15.55 -6.87 -1.68
N GLU A 125 -16.37 -6.53 -0.67
CA GLU A 125 -16.19 -6.95 0.71
C GLU A 125 -16.02 -8.46 0.87
N SER A 126 -15.11 -8.84 1.79
CA SER A 126 -14.85 -10.22 2.19
C SER A 126 -14.43 -11.16 1.06
N LYS A 127 -14.08 -10.64 -0.12
CA LYS A 127 -13.54 -11.47 -1.21
C LYS A 127 -12.10 -11.87 -0.94
N SER A 128 -11.81 -13.14 -1.14
CA SER A 128 -10.46 -13.69 -1.02
C SER A 128 -9.99 -14.26 -2.35
N PHE A 129 -8.75 -13.96 -2.69
CA PHE A 129 -8.09 -14.44 -3.90
C PHE A 129 -6.82 -15.18 -3.53
N PRO A 130 -6.55 -16.33 -4.16
CA PRO A 130 -5.37 -17.13 -3.86
C PRO A 130 -4.07 -16.44 -4.31
N ASP A 131 -2.95 -16.98 -3.86
CA ASP A 131 -1.62 -16.57 -4.31
C ASP A 131 -1.48 -16.70 -5.83
N ASN A 132 -0.56 -15.93 -6.40
CA ASN A 132 -0.21 -15.95 -7.82
C ASN A 132 -1.40 -15.66 -8.76
N SER A 133 -2.28 -14.75 -8.39
CA SER A 133 -3.49 -14.43 -9.14
C SER A 133 -3.36 -13.15 -9.95
N LEU A 134 -3.81 -13.19 -11.22
CA LEU A 134 -4.17 -11.99 -11.97
C LEU A 134 -5.67 -11.72 -11.76
N ILE A 135 -5.98 -10.58 -11.12
CA ILE A 135 -7.32 -10.22 -10.64
C ILE A 135 -7.76 -8.95 -11.38
N ILE A 136 -8.84 -9.01 -12.17
CA ILE A 136 -9.29 -7.88 -13.01
C ILE A 136 -10.81 -7.77 -12.97
N GLY A 137 -11.32 -6.55 -13.18
CA GLY A 137 -12.73 -6.27 -13.43
C GLY A 137 -13.45 -5.56 -12.28
N SER A 138 -14.71 -5.24 -12.52
CA SER A 138 -15.63 -4.60 -11.56
C SER A 138 -17.01 -5.27 -11.68
N PRO A 139 -17.36 -6.20 -10.76
CA PRO A 139 -16.56 -6.76 -9.66
C PRO A 139 -15.39 -7.61 -10.17
N ALA A 140 -14.27 -7.59 -9.41
CA ALA A 140 -13.03 -8.25 -9.79
C ALA A 140 -13.12 -9.78 -9.66
N ARG A 141 -12.42 -10.47 -10.57
CA ARG A 141 -12.31 -11.93 -10.61
C ARG A 141 -10.88 -12.35 -10.97
N VAL A 142 -10.49 -13.56 -10.58
CA VAL A 142 -9.27 -14.19 -11.11
C VAL A 142 -9.48 -14.51 -12.58
N VAL A 143 -8.60 -14.03 -13.44
CA VAL A 143 -8.64 -14.34 -14.89
C VAL A 143 -7.62 -15.41 -15.28
N ARG A 144 -6.49 -15.48 -14.57
CA ARG A 144 -5.47 -16.52 -14.70
C ARG A 144 -4.48 -16.46 -13.54
N SER A 145 -3.66 -17.47 -13.41
CA SER A 145 -2.46 -17.41 -12.57
C SER A 145 -1.40 -16.54 -13.24
N ILE A 146 -0.56 -15.89 -12.44
CA ILE A 146 0.65 -15.23 -12.92
C ILE A 146 1.84 -16.19 -12.80
N ASP A 147 2.79 -16.04 -13.70
CA ASP A 147 4.01 -16.84 -13.74
C ASP A 147 5.15 -16.18 -12.95
N ASP A 148 6.25 -16.88 -12.80
CA ASP A 148 7.44 -16.41 -12.09
C ASP A 148 8.02 -15.12 -12.69
N LYS A 149 7.89 -14.96 -14.02
CA LYS A 149 8.35 -13.76 -14.71
C LYS A 149 7.53 -12.54 -14.30
N ALA A 150 6.21 -12.66 -14.26
CA ALA A 150 5.34 -11.57 -13.80
C ALA A 150 5.55 -11.27 -12.31
N SER A 151 5.74 -12.29 -11.47
CA SER A 151 6.08 -12.12 -10.05
C SER A 151 7.42 -11.38 -9.87
N ALA A 152 8.45 -11.74 -10.65
CA ALA A 152 9.73 -11.05 -10.65
C ALA A 152 9.62 -9.57 -11.08
N MET A 153 8.72 -9.26 -12.03
CA MET A 153 8.47 -7.87 -12.44
C MET A 153 7.83 -7.04 -11.30
N ILE A 154 6.95 -7.62 -10.48
CA ILE A 154 6.39 -6.95 -9.31
C ILE A 154 7.49 -6.63 -8.30
N ALA A 155 8.34 -7.61 -7.98
CA ALA A 155 9.48 -7.43 -7.08
C ALA A 155 10.44 -6.33 -7.59
N ALA A 156 10.76 -6.33 -8.88
CA ALA A 156 11.57 -5.28 -9.49
C ALA A 156 10.93 -3.89 -9.36
N GLY A 157 9.59 -3.81 -9.40
CA GLY A 157 8.84 -2.59 -9.15
C GLY A 157 9.09 -2.03 -7.74
N ALA A 158 9.07 -2.88 -6.72
CA ALA A 158 9.39 -2.48 -5.34
C ALA A 158 10.83 -1.96 -5.23
N ASP A 159 11.80 -2.64 -5.86
CA ASP A 159 13.21 -2.22 -5.91
C ASP A 159 13.39 -0.83 -6.53
N VAL A 160 12.66 -0.55 -7.61
CA VAL A 160 12.69 0.78 -8.25
C VAL A 160 12.28 1.86 -7.26
N TYR A 161 11.22 1.62 -6.49
CA TYR A 161 10.72 2.62 -5.55
C TYR A 161 11.58 2.76 -4.29
N VAL A 162 12.25 1.71 -3.84
CA VAL A 162 13.27 1.83 -2.78
C VAL A 162 14.40 2.75 -3.23
N ARG A 163 14.94 2.56 -4.43
CA ARG A 163 15.97 3.49 -4.97
C ARG A 163 15.43 4.91 -5.19
N ARG A 164 14.17 5.02 -5.62
CA ARG A 164 13.53 6.31 -5.91
C ARG A 164 13.33 7.14 -4.65
N TRP A 165 12.79 6.59 -3.57
CA TRP A 165 12.63 7.36 -2.35
C TRP A 165 13.98 7.80 -1.77
N GLN A 166 15.02 6.98 -1.87
CA GLN A 166 16.38 7.38 -1.45
C GLN A 166 16.91 8.54 -2.29
N GLN A 167 16.61 8.57 -3.58
CA GLN A 167 16.93 9.69 -4.45
C GLN A 167 16.17 10.96 -4.02
N TYR A 168 14.87 10.86 -3.75
CA TYR A 168 14.03 11.98 -3.33
C TYR A 168 14.46 12.51 -1.95
N ALA A 169 14.77 11.65 -1.01
CA ALA A 169 15.26 12.06 0.31
C ALA A 169 16.53 12.91 0.25
N LYS A 170 17.39 12.68 -0.75
CA LYS A 170 18.66 13.41 -0.92
C LYS A 170 18.54 14.63 -1.83
N GLY A 171 17.73 14.55 -2.87
CA GLY A 171 17.78 15.49 -4.00
C GLY A 171 16.57 16.37 -4.19
N LEU A 172 15.42 16.05 -3.58
CA LEU A 172 14.20 16.84 -3.75
C LEU A 172 14.34 18.19 -3.04
N LYS A 173 14.13 19.27 -3.79
CA LYS A 173 14.17 20.64 -3.28
C LYS A 173 12.93 21.39 -3.74
N ARG A 174 12.26 22.06 -2.81
CA ARG A 174 11.19 22.99 -3.13
C ARG A 174 11.77 24.25 -3.80
N VAL A 175 11.21 24.69 -4.90
CA VAL A 175 11.68 25.84 -5.68
C VAL A 175 10.66 26.98 -5.76
N GLY A 176 9.53 26.85 -5.07
CA GLY A 176 8.49 27.88 -5.02
C GLY A 176 7.48 27.62 -3.89
#